data_470017d730755c615f73f98ad842aa75
#
_entry.id   470017d730755c615f73f98ad842aa75
#
_cell.length_a   1.000
_cell.length_b   1.000
_cell.length_c   1.000
_cell.angle_alpha   90.00
_cell.angle_beta   90.00
_cell.angle_gamma   90.00
#
_symmetry.space_group_name_H-M   'P 1'
#
loop_
_entity.id
_entity.type
_entity.pdbx_description
1 polymer ?
#
loop_
_entity_poly.entity_id
_entity_poly.type
_entity_poly.pdbx_seq_one_letter_code
_entity_poly.pdbx_strand_id
1 'polypeptide(L)'
;MKNLSKNLIYNIIYQVLLYIIPFILTPYLSRTLGVTQIGEYSYTYSIVYYFMLFTLLGINNYGVRKISKTKHKKDVLGEAFSSIYGLQLFLGLISLIAYNLVSVVFLSTHYTILLIHNLFLISAIVDINWFFFGIEKFNITVTRNAVIKILSTLLIFLLVKN
;
A
#
# COMPACT_ATOMS: atom_id res chain seq x y z
N MET A 1 7.14 -5.37 28.95
CA MET A 1 8.09 -4.33 28.50
C MET A 1 9.04 -4.83 27.39
N LYS A 2 9.65 -6.03 27.49
CA LYS A 2 10.60 -6.56 26.48
C LYS A 2 10.04 -6.69 25.04
N ASN A 3 8.76 -6.95 24.87
CA ASN A 3 8.12 -7.06 23.54
C ASN A 3 7.81 -5.68 22.92
N LEU A 4 7.54 -4.67 23.75
CA LEU A 4 7.28 -3.31 23.27
C LEU A 4 8.55 -2.70 22.65
N SER A 5 9.69 -2.86 23.32
CA SER A 5 10.98 -2.37 22.83
C SER A 5 11.39 -3.05 21.53
N LYS A 6 11.15 -4.37 21.39
CA LYS A 6 11.42 -5.08 20.14
C LYS A 6 10.55 -4.56 18.99
N ASN A 7 9.25 -4.37 19.22
CA ASN A 7 8.35 -3.87 18.21
C ASN A 7 8.69 -2.44 17.75
N LEU A 8 9.15 -1.59 18.68
CA LEU A 8 9.64 -0.25 18.37
C LEU A 8 10.89 -0.30 17.49
N ILE A 9 11.86 -1.18 17.81
CA ILE A 9 13.10 -1.32 17.02
C ILE A 9 12.76 -1.82 15.59
N TYR A 10 11.91 -2.83 15.44
CA TYR A 10 11.47 -3.29 14.12
C TYR A 10 10.82 -2.17 13.30
N ASN A 11 9.99 -1.35 13.94
CA ASN A 11 9.32 -0.24 13.27
C ASN A 11 10.32 0.84 12.84
N ILE A 12 11.29 1.18 13.70
CA ILE A 12 12.34 2.14 13.36
C ILE A 12 13.19 1.65 12.19
N ILE A 13 13.66 0.39 12.23
CA ILE A 13 14.45 -0.20 11.14
C ILE A 13 13.65 -0.17 9.82
N TYR A 14 12.37 -0.54 9.88
CA TYR A 14 11.51 -0.50 8.71
C TYR A 14 11.31 0.92 8.16
N GLN A 15 11.12 1.92 9.01
CA GLN A 15 11.01 3.32 8.58
C GLN A 15 12.29 3.82 7.92
N VAL A 16 13.45 3.52 8.51
CA VAL A 16 14.76 3.85 7.92
C VAL A 16 14.89 3.23 6.52
N LEU A 17 14.51 1.96 6.36
CA LEU A 17 14.53 1.27 5.07
C LEU A 17 13.59 1.91 4.05
N LEU A 18 12.40 2.36 4.47
CA LEU A 18 11.45 3.06 3.60
C LEU A 18 12.01 4.38 3.04
N TYR A 19 12.86 5.07 3.81
CA TYR A 19 13.50 6.31 3.36
C TYR A 19 14.77 6.06 2.53
N ILE A 20 15.62 5.12 2.92
CA ILE A 20 16.88 4.84 2.23
C ILE A 20 16.65 4.30 0.82
N ILE A 21 15.69 3.39 0.64
CA ILE A 21 15.43 2.77 -0.67
C ILE A 21 15.11 3.80 -1.76
N PRO A 22 14.18 4.76 -1.58
CA PRO A 22 13.92 5.78 -2.59
C PRO A 22 15.14 6.67 -2.89
N PHE A 23 15.97 6.99 -1.87
CA PHE A 23 17.19 7.77 -2.08
C PHE A 23 18.17 7.10 -3.03
N ILE A 24 18.26 5.77 -3.00
CA ILE A 24 19.13 5.01 -3.88
C ILE A 24 18.45 4.77 -5.23
N LEU A 25 17.15 4.43 -5.21
CA LEU A 25 16.41 3.99 -6.38
C LEU A 25 16.06 5.15 -7.33
N THR A 26 15.69 6.31 -6.80
CA THR A 26 15.27 7.45 -7.64
C THR A 26 16.39 7.95 -8.57
N PRO A 27 17.63 8.19 -8.10
CA PRO A 27 18.72 8.55 -9.00
C PRO A 27 19.05 7.47 -10.03
N TYR A 28 18.99 6.20 -9.64
CA TYR A 28 19.22 5.09 -10.55
C TYR A 28 18.18 5.07 -11.68
N LEU A 29 16.91 5.09 -11.34
CA LEU A 29 15.82 5.09 -12.32
C LEU A 29 15.85 6.34 -13.22
N SER A 30 16.18 7.50 -12.66
CA SER A 30 16.29 8.75 -13.40
C SER A 30 17.37 8.70 -14.48
N ARG A 31 18.48 8.02 -14.21
CA ARG A 31 19.57 7.83 -15.19
C ARG A 31 19.25 6.77 -16.22
N THR A 32 18.54 5.70 -15.82
CA THR A 32 18.27 4.55 -16.69
C THR A 32 17.05 4.75 -17.58
N LEU A 33 15.95 5.28 -17.03
CA LEU A 33 14.70 5.47 -17.76
C LEU A 33 14.56 6.89 -18.36
N GLY A 34 15.26 7.86 -17.78
CA GLY A 34 15.11 9.27 -18.10
C GLY A 34 14.02 9.98 -17.31
N VAL A 35 14.13 11.30 -17.28
CA VAL A 35 13.26 12.16 -16.44
C VAL A 35 11.81 12.17 -16.93
N THR A 36 11.61 12.09 -18.25
CA THR A 36 10.27 12.10 -18.87
C THR A 36 9.44 10.91 -18.44
N GLN A 37 10.00 9.70 -18.50
CA GLN A 37 9.31 8.46 -18.13
C GLN A 37 8.99 8.40 -16.63
N ILE A 38 9.90 8.92 -15.79
CA ILE A 38 9.63 9.05 -14.37
C ILE A 38 8.51 10.06 -14.09
N GLY A 39 8.50 11.17 -14.86
CA GLY A 39 7.43 12.16 -14.78
C GLY A 39 6.07 11.57 -15.15
N GLU A 40 6.00 10.82 -16.23
CA GLU A 40 4.80 10.11 -16.68
C GLU A 40 4.30 9.08 -15.65
N TYR A 41 5.20 8.26 -15.12
CA TYR A 41 4.88 7.34 -14.04
C TYR A 41 4.35 8.06 -12.80
N SER A 42 5.02 9.13 -12.37
CA SER A 42 4.64 9.87 -11.17
C SER A 42 3.28 10.55 -11.32
N TYR A 43 3.01 11.10 -12.50
CA TYR A 43 1.72 11.69 -12.84
C TYR A 43 0.59 10.65 -12.78
N THR A 44 0.75 9.53 -13.49
CA THR A 44 -0.26 8.46 -13.54
C THR A 44 -0.42 7.77 -12.18
N TYR A 45 0.67 7.58 -11.42
CA TYR A 45 0.63 7.06 -10.06
C TYR A 45 -0.13 7.99 -9.11
N SER A 46 0.03 9.31 -9.23
CA SER A 46 -0.70 10.27 -8.40
C SER A 46 -2.20 10.13 -8.57
N ILE A 47 -2.68 9.85 -9.78
CA ILE A 47 -4.10 9.65 -10.05
C ILE A 47 -4.63 8.41 -9.31
N VAL A 48 -3.99 7.24 -9.48
CA VAL A 48 -4.44 6.02 -8.77
C VAL A 48 -4.32 6.18 -7.26
N TYR A 49 -3.32 6.92 -6.78
CA TYR A 49 -3.13 7.17 -5.35
C TYR A 49 -4.32 7.88 -4.70
N TYR A 50 -4.95 8.85 -5.37
CA TYR A 50 -6.17 9.47 -4.87
C TYR A 50 -7.33 8.47 -4.72
N PHE A 51 -7.49 7.55 -5.66
CA PHE A 51 -8.49 6.49 -5.56
C PHE A 51 -8.16 5.48 -4.45
N MET A 52 -6.87 5.18 -4.23
CA MET A 52 -6.44 4.37 -3.08
C MET A 52 -6.76 5.06 -1.76
N LEU A 53 -6.53 6.37 -1.65
CA LEU A 53 -6.90 7.14 -0.46
C LEU A 53 -8.40 7.10 -0.20
N PHE A 54 -9.23 7.18 -1.24
CA PHE A 54 -10.68 7.05 -1.11
C PHE A 54 -11.08 5.63 -0.68
N THR A 55 -10.48 4.59 -1.24
CA THR A 55 -10.71 3.19 -0.84
C THR A 55 -10.44 2.98 0.65
N LEU A 56 -9.37 3.57 1.16
CA LEU A 56 -8.92 3.38 2.55
C LEU A 56 -9.49 4.41 3.54
N LEU A 57 -10.27 5.35 3.14
CA LEU A 57 -10.90 6.51 3.81
C LEU A 57 -11.01 6.39 5.35
N GLY A 58 -9.88 6.52 6.05
CA GLY A 58 -9.82 6.40 7.52
C GLY A 58 -9.94 4.97 8.06
N ILE A 59 -10.14 3.95 7.20
CA ILE A 59 -10.29 2.53 7.57
C ILE A 59 -9.09 2.04 8.38
N ASN A 60 -7.87 2.42 7.98
CA ASN A 60 -6.66 2.02 8.70
C ASN A 60 -6.71 2.43 10.18
N ASN A 61 -6.96 3.71 10.46
CA ASN A 61 -6.99 4.23 11.82
C ASN A 61 -8.19 3.70 12.62
N TYR A 62 -9.37 3.66 12.01
CA TYR A 62 -10.57 3.13 12.63
C TYR A 62 -10.43 1.63 12.90
N GLY A 63 -9.94 0.86 11.92
CA GLY A 63 -9.73 -0.58 12.00
C GLY A 63 -8.77 -0.96 13.12
N VAL A 64 -7.59 -0.33 13.19
CA VAL A 64 -6.64 -0.56 14.29
C VAL A 64 -7.29 -0.34 15.65
N ARG A 65 -8.00 0.78 15.83
CA ARG A 65 -8.67 1.10 17.11
C ARG A 65 -9.79 0.13 17.45
N LYS A 66 -10.63 -0.25 16.49
CA LYS A 66 -11.76 -1.17 16.71
C LYS A 66 -11.26 -2.56 17.04
N ILE A 67 -10.33 -3.10 16.26
CA ILE A 67 -9.74 -4.44 16.46
C ILE A 67 -8.99 -4.50 17.79
N SER A 68 -8.20 -3.50 18.14
CA SER A 68 -7.50 -3.46 19.44
C SER A 68 -8.44 -3.55 20.64
N LYS A 69 -9.63 -2.94 20.55
CA LYS A 69 -10.65 -3.02 21.61
C LYS A 69 -11.37 -4.37 21.68
N THR A 70 -11.47 -5.08 20.56
CA THR A 70 -12.25 -6.33 20.45
C THR A 70 -11.39 -7.59 20.46
N LYS A 71 -10.05 -7.47 20.39
CA LYS A 71 -9.09 -8.59 20.21
C LYS A 71 -9.22 -9.73 21.25
N HIS A 72 -9.78 -9.46 22.42
CA HIS A 72 -9.95 -10.46 23.49
C HIS A 72 -11.24 -11.28 23.39
N LYS A 73 -12.18 -10.90 22.52
CA LYS A 73 -13.48 -11.57 22.33
C LYS A 73 -13.60 -12.04 20.88
N LYS A 74 -13.41 -13.34 20.61
CA LYS A 74 -13.31 -13.91 19.25
C LYS A 74 -14.54 -13.60 18.38
N ASP A 75 -15.74 -13.72 18.91
CA ASP A 75 -16.97 -13.48 18.14
C ASP A 75 -17.10 -12.02 17.71
N VAL A 76 -16.88 -11.10 18.66
CA VAL A 76 -16.92 -9.65 18.41
C VAL A 76 -15.77 -9.22 17.48
N LEU A 77 -14.62 -9.89 17.55
CA LEU A 77 -13.49 -9.64 16.66
C LEU A 77 -13.81 -10.00 15.21
N GLY A 78 -14.47 -11.15 15.00
CA GLY A 78 -14.90 -11.60 13.67
C GLY A 78 -15.92 -10.65 13.04
N GLU A 79 -16.93 -10.23 13.80
CA GLU A 79 -17.92 -9.25 13.36
C GLU A 79 -17.29 -7.89 13.01
N ALA A 80 -16.38 -7.41 13.87
CA ALA A 80 -15.68 -6.15 13.64
C ALA A 80 -14.82 -6.22 12.38
N PHE A 81 -14.10 -7.33 12.14
CA PHE A 81 -13.32 -7.54 10.93
C PHE A 81 -14.22 -7.53 9.68
N SER A 82 -15.27 -8.36 9.66
CA SER A 82 -16.17 -8.48 8.52
C SER A 82 -16.85 -7.16 8.16
N SER A 83 -17.29 -6.40 9.16
CA SER A 83 -17.92 -5.11 8.96
C SER A 83 -16.97 -4.08 8.34
N ILE A 84 -15.73 -3.99 8.86
CA ILE A 84 -14.74 -3.02 8.36
C ILE A 84 -14.24 -3.42 6.98
N TYR A 85 -13.96 -4.71 6.79
CA TYR A 85 -13.48 -5.23 5.51
C TYR A 85 -14.57 -5.15 4.41
N GLY A 86 -15.83 -5.40 4.78
CA GLY A 86 -16.98 -5.21 3.87
C GLY A 86 -17.11 -3.77 3.39
N LEU A 87 -16.94 -2.79 4.29
CA LEU A 87 -16.90 -1.37 3.90
C LEU A 87 -15.72 -1.06 2.98
N GLN A 88 -14.52 -1.60 3.26
CA GLN A 88 -13.34 -1.43 2.42
C GLN A 88 -13.54 -2.02 1.02
N LEU A 89 -14.11 -3.21 0.91
CA LEU A 89 -14.45 -3.83 -0.37
C LEU A 89 -15.45 -2.97 -1.16
N PHE A 90 -16.49 -2.47 -0.50
CA PHE A 90 -17.50 -1.63 -1.14
C PHE A 90 -16.89 -0.33 -1.67
N LEU A 91 -16.15 0.41 -0.86
CA LEU A 91 -15.46 1.63 -1.29
C LEU A 91 -14.42 1.34 -2.37
N GLY A 92 -13.73 0.21 -2.27
CA GLY A 92 -12.74 -0.22 -3.24
C GLY A 92 -13.33 -0.55 -4.61
N LEU A 93 -14.48 -1.22 -4.65
CA LEU A 93 -15.19 -1.48 -5.91
C LEU A 93 -15.65 -0.18 -6.57
N ILE A 94 -16.21 0.76 -5.81
CA ILE A 94 -16.57 2.10 -6.32
C ILE A 94 -15.33 2.79 -6.87
N SER A 95 -14.22 2.79 -6.13
CA SER A 95 -12.96 3.39 -6.55
C SER A 95 -12.44 2.76 -7.84
N LEU A 96 -12.51 1.43 -7.97
CA LEU A 96 -12.04 0.70 -9.14
C LEU A 96 -12.85 1.08 -10.39
N ILE A 97 -14.17 1.13 -10.27
CA ILE A 97 -15.05 1.53 -11.38
C ILE A 97 -14.78 2.99 -11.77
N ALA A 98 -14.77 3.89 -10.80
CA ALA A 98 -14.54 5.31 -11.02
C ALA A 98 -13.15 5.59 -11.63
N TYR A 99 -12.10 4.92 -11.14
CA TYR A 99 -10.75 5.02 -11.68
C TYR A 99 -10.69 4.59 -13.15
N ASN A 100 -11.28 3.46 -13.50
CA ASN A 100 -11.28 2.98 -14.89
C ASN A 100 -12.09 3.89 -15.81
N LEU A 101 -13.24 4.42 -15.36
CA LEU A 101 -14.01 5.41 -16.11
C LEU A 101 -13.19 6.67 -16.40
N VAL A 102 -12.54 7.23 -15.38
CA VAL A 102 -11.66 8.41 -15.52
C VAL A 102 -10.49 8.10 -16.46
N SER A 103 -9.89 6.93 -16.34
CA SER A 103 -8.76 6.51 -17.19
C SER A 103 -9.13 6.43 -18.66
N VAL A 104 -10.29 5.88 -18.98
CA VAL A 104 -10.78 5.74 -20.38
C VAL A 104 -11.20 7.10 -20.96
N VAL A 105 -11.96 7.89 -20.19
CA VAL A 105 -12.57 9.12 -20.71
C VAL A 105 -11.57 10.27 -20.82
N PHE A 106 -10.70 10.43 -19.82
CA PHE A 106 -9.87 11.63 -19.71
C PHE A 106 -8.37 11.39 -19.98
N LEU A 107 -7.90 10.15 -19.93
CA LEU A 107 -6.47 9.83 -19.89
C LEU A 107 -6.06 8.75 -20.90
N SER A 108 -6.76 8.69 -22.03
CA SER A 108 -6.55 7.65 -23.07
C SER A 108 -5.11 7.57 -23.57
N THR A 109 -4.36 8.67 -23.60
CA THR A 109 -2.95 8.70 -24.01
C THR A 109 -2.03 7.85 -23.14
N HIS A 110 -2.34 7.71 -21.84
CA HIS A 110 -1.56 6.95 -20.85
C HIS A 110 -2.25 5.64 -20.43
N TYR A 111 -3.22 5.18 -21.21
CA TYR A 111 -4.12 4.08 -20.80
C TYR A 111 -3.40 2.80 -20.38
N THR A 112 -2.33 2.42 -21.10
CA THR A 112 -1.57 1.20 -20.77
C THR A 112 -0.95 1.25 -19.36
N ILE A 113 -0.35 2.40 -18.98
CA ILE A 113 0.25 2.59 -17.66
C ILE A 113 -0.86 2.61 -16.59
N LEU A 114 -1.97 3.27 -16.87
CA LEU A 114 -3.13 3.34 -15.98
C LEU A 114 -3.75 1.97 -15.74
N LEU A 115 -3.82 1.10 -16.76
CA LEU A 115 -4.26 -0.29 -16.59
C LEU A 115 -3.35 -1.06 -15.63
N ILE A 116 -2.04 -0.91 -15.75
CA ILE A 116 -1.09 -1.55 -14.83
C ILE A 116 -1.28 -1.01 -13.41
N HIS A 117 -1.58 0.27 -13.26
CA HIS A 117 -1.84 0.89 -11.95
C HIS A 117 -3.10 0.37 -11.24
N ASN A 118 -4.02 -0.31 -11.94
CA ASN A 118 -5.11 -1.04 -11.27
C ASN A 118 -4.61 -2.04 -10.23
N LEU A 119 -3.40 -2.61 -10.42
CA LEU A 119 -2.81 -3.53 -9.43
C LEU A 119 -2.58 -2.84 -8.07
N PHE A 120 -2.22 -1.55 -8.06
CA PHE A 120 -2.09 -0.79 -6.82
C PHE A 120 -3.45 -0.61 -6.13
N LEU A 121 -4.49 -0.30 -6.91
CA LEU A 121 -5.83 -0.14 -6.37
C LEU A 121 -6.38 -1.46 -5.83
N ILE A 122 -6.20 -2.56 -6.55
CA ILE A 122 -6.55 -3.90 -6.08
C ILE A 122 -5.78 -4.23 -4.79
N SER A 123 -4.49 -3.89 -4.71
CA SER A 123 -3.70 -4.11 -3.50
C SER A 123 -4.25 -3.33 -2.29
N ALA A 124 -4.76 -2.11 -2.50
CA ALA A 124 -5.41 -1.32 -1.44
C ALA A 124 -6.75 -1.93 -0.99
N ILE A 125 -7.51 -2.53 -1.93
CA ILE A 125 -8.77 -3.21 -1.63
C ILE A 125 -8.55 -4.42 -0.73
N VAL A 126 -7.49 -5.20 -0.96
CA VAL A 126 -7.21 -6.43 -0.19
C VAL A 126 -6.28 -6.19 1.00
N ASP A 127 -5.84 -4.96 1.24
CA ASP A 127 -4.93 -4.65 2.35
C ASP A 127 -5.62 -4.77 3.71
N ILE A 128 -5.14 -5.70 4.54
CA ILE A 128 -5.60 -5.94 5.92
C ILE A 128 -4.54 -5.61 6.98
N ASN A 129 -3.60 -4.72 6.66
CA ASN A 129 -2.56 -4.30 7.60
C ASN A 129 -3.14 -3.78 8.91
N TRP A 130 -4.23 -3.03 8.84
CA TRP A 130 -4.93 -2.49 10.00
C TRP A 130 -5.39 -3.58 10.98
N PHE A 131 -5.75 -4.76 10.49
CA PHE A 131 -6.12 -5.90 11.34
C PHE A 131 -4.92 -6.40 12.14
N PHE A 132 -3.78 -6.66 11.47
CA PHE A 132 -2.56 -7.13 12.14
C PHE A 132 -2.00 -6.10 13.13
N PHE A 133 -2.09 -4.81 12.81
CA PHE A 133 -1.73 -3.75 13.77
C PHE A 133 -2.69 -3.73 14.96
N GLY A 134 -3.99 -3.92 14.73
CA GLY A 134 -4.99 -3.98 15.80
C GLY A 134 -4.81 -5.14 16.78
N ILE A 135 -4.40 -6.32 16.30
CA ILE A 135 -4.06 -7.47 17.16
C ILE A 135 -2.62 -7.45 17.69
N GLU A 136 -1.89 -6.34 17.47
CA GLU A 136 -0.50 -6.12 17.92
C GLU A 136 0.53 -7.11 17.35
N LYS A 137 0.26 -7.71 16.20
CA LYS A 137 1.20 -8.58 15.48
C LYS A 137 2.04 -7.81 14.46
N PHE A 138 2.71 -6.75 14.90
CA PHE A 138 3.52 -5.84 14.08
C PHE A 138 4.63 -6.55 13.31
N ASN A 139 5.26 -7.56 13.91
CA ASN A 139 6.34 -8.31 13.30
C ASN A 139 5.95 -8.94 11.96
N ILE A 140 4.73 -9.48 11.85
CA ILE A 140 4.25 -10.11 10.61
C ILE A 140 4.18 -9.09 9.49
N THR A 141 3.55 -7.95 9.74
CA THR A 141 3.35 -6.89 8.74
C THR A 141 4.67 -6.24 8.34
N VAL A 142 5.50 -5.89 9.35
CA VAL A 142 6.79 -5.23 9.11
C VAL A 142 7.73 -6.14 8.33
N THR A 143 7.86 -7.41 8.73
CA THR A 143 8.74 -8.37 8.02
C THR A 143 8.27 -8.61 6.59
N ARG A 144 6.96 -8.87 6.39
CA ARG A 144 6.39 -9.05 5.04
C ARG A 144 6.68 -7.84 4.14
N ASN A 145 6.38 -6.64 4.62
CA ASN A 145 6.55 -5.42 3.84
C ASN A 145 8.03 -5.11 3.56
N ALA A 146 8.91 -5.38 4.52
CA ALA A 146 10.35 -5.22 4.33
C ALA A 146 10.89 -6.20 3.27
N VAL A 147 10.51 -7.49 3.34
CA VAL A 147 10.90 -8.50 2.36
C VAL A 147 10.42 -8.11 0.96
N ILE A 148 9.15 -7.75 0.80
CA ILE A 148 8.59 -7.32 -0.50
C ILE A 148 9.36 -6.10 -1.02
N LYS A 149 9.66 -5.12 -0.17
CA LYS A 149 10.37 -3.91 -0.57
C LYS A 149 11.80 -4.19 -1.02
N ILE A 150 12.52 -5.04 -0.31
CA ILE A 150 13.89 -5.45 -0.67
C ILE A 150 13.88 -6.25 -1.98
N LEU A 151 12.98 -7.24 -2.11
CA LEU A 151 12.87 -8.03 -3.34
C LEU A 151 12.51 -7.17 -4.55
N SER A 152 11.54 -6.27 -4.43
CA SER A 152 11.17 -5.34 -5.52
C SER A 152 12.35 -4.45 -5.92
N THR A 153 13.11 -3.94 -4.94
CA THR A 153 14.29 -3.12 -5.21
C THR A 153 15.36 -3.91 -5.93
N LEU A 154 15.64 -5.14 -5.52
CA LEU A 154 16.60 -6.02 -6.19
C LEU A 154 16.14 -6.36 -7.62
N LEU A 155 14.86 -6.64 -7.82
CA LEU A 155 14.30 -6.91 -9.15
C LEU A 155 14.44 -5.68 -10.07
N ILE A 156 14.23 -4.48 -9.56
CA ILE A 156 14.44 -3.26 -10.35
C ILE A 156 15.89 -3.15 -10.82
N PHE A 157 16.88 -3.37 -9.95
CA PHE A 157 18.29 -3.35 -10.35
C PHE A 157 18.69 -4.45 -11.32
N LEU A 158 18.00 -5.61 -11.26
CA LEU A 158 18.27 -6.72 -12.17
C LEU A 158 17.63 -6.56 -13.54
N LEU A 159 16.40 -6.07 -13.58
CA LEU A 159 15.55 -6.02 -14.79
C LEU A 159 15.64 -4.69 -15.53
N VAL A 160 15.73 -3.57 -14.80
CA VAL A 160 15.80 -2.23 -15.40
C VAL A 160 17.28 -1.90 -15.66
N LYS A 161 17.74 -2.20 -16.85
CA LYS A 161 19.10 -1.92 -17.33
C LYS A 161 19.03 -1.00 -18.56
N ASN A 162 20.13 -0.26 -18.81
CA ASN A 162 20.31 0.51 -20.05
C ASN A 162 20.38 -0.43 -21.25
#